data_da5c44d80552e7f2cc1e7cc46fd4be99
#
_entry.id   da5c44d80552e7f2cc1e7cc46fd4be99
#
_cell.length_a   1.000
_cell.length_b   1.000
_cell.length_c   1.000
_cell.angle_alpha   90.00
_cell.angle_beta   90.00
_cell.angle_gamma   90.00
#
_symmetry.space_group_name_H-M   'P 1'
#
loop_
_entity.id
_entity.type
_entity.pdbx_description
1 polymer ?
#
loop_
_entity_poly.entity_id
_entity_poly.type
_entity_poly.pdbx_seq_one_letter_code
_entity_poly.pdbx_strand_id
1 'polypeptide(L)'
;MNTSISSTNSGTYRGVRAAAGAAGRREPVGEAVEELCAAVFTSLRRRDQRERGRQYVRGLLAAQGRKSIRNIAQQLTAGAGAGGAAAAEQSLHHFIAASTWDWQPIRAALSQYLGGTAPLNAWVAQPMAIPKGGEHSVGAGHRFDPHRGQMFRGQQAFGTWFTSAGVVTPVGWRLHLREEQEAADESYEECAVTAVLDTLREARESGAATRPVVLDVRDIATRAALNRFAEARVPVVGRISPEARLLVTDPRLPGFGAGTLAARDVLQNVRGLRMPVEWPDPELPGARRTSLVAAVRVMVPDPAPGRRREVLLFGEWEAARRLPTQLWVTDMVRTEPGALVRMTKTAHRVSAAAGASVQDVGLRDFSGRSLPGWHRHVTLASVAHAARCLAPAAAPVAASVPVRHSPLHRPRAHAAVLAGR
;
A
#
# COMPACT_ATOMS: atom_id res chain seq x y z
N MET A 1 11.83 15.02 60.52
CA MET A 1 12.36 13.66 60.48
C MET A 1 12.26 13.15 59.06
N ASN A 2 13.32 13.22 58.42
CA ASN A 2 14.00 12.56 57.34
C ASN A 2 13.49 11.17 56.97
N THR A 3 13.30 10.92 55.71
CA THR A 3 14.09 9.89 55.01
C THR A 3 13.96 10.04 53.48
N SER A 4 15.10 10.38 52.90
CA SER A 4 15.39 10.29 51.46
C SER A 4 15.50 8.83 51.04
N ILE A 5 14.95 8.48 49.88
CA ILE A 5 15.37 7.28 49.14
C ILE A 5 15.72 7.69 47.69
N SER A 6 16.98 7.54 47.39
CA SER A 6 17.63 7.73 46.13
C SER A 6 17.14 6.69 45.08
N SER A 7 16.73 7.15 43.90
CA SER A 7 16.49 6.31 42.72
C SER A 7 17.73 6.37 41.83
N THR A 8 18.42 5.25 41.73
CA THR A 8 19.55 5.02 40.82
C THR A 8 19.10 4.61 39.44
N ASN A 9 19.48 5.39 38.50
CA ASN A 9 19.99 5.15 37.16
C ASN A 9 19.70 3.79 36.49
N SER A 10 18.71 3.74 35.56
CA SER A 10 18.51 2.66 34.59
C SER A 10 18.26 3.16 33.17
N GLY A 11 18.78 4.36 32.80
CA GLY A 11 18.51 5.03 31.51
C GLY A 11 19.51 4.78 30.38
N THR A 12 20.65 4.13 30.59
CA THR A 12 21.78 4.14 29.64
C THR A 12 21.86 2.91 28.71
N TYR A 13 21.13 1.82 28.99
CA TYR A 13 21.26 0.59 28.18
C TYR A 13 20.26 0.44 27.00
N ARG A 14 19.22 1.25 26.94
CA ARG A 14 18.23 1.17 25.84
C ARG A 14 18.63 1.94 24.57
N GLY A 15 19.47 2.97 24.71
CA GLY A 15 19.91 3.81 23.60
C GLY A 15 20.93 3.15 22.67
N VAL A 16 21.83 2.35 23.22
CA VAL A 16 22.94 1.73 22.46
C VAL A 16 22.46 0.56 21.59
N ARG A 17 21.47 -0.23 22.03
CA ARG A 17 20.93 -1.34 21.21
C ARG A 17 20.07 -0.87 20.04
N ALA A 18 19.35 0.25 20.17
CA ALA A 18 18.56 0.83 19.08
C ALA A 18 19.47 1.45 17.99
N ALA A 19 20.59 2.05 18.38
CA ALA A 19 21.56 2.65 17.45
C ALA A 19 22.32 1.61 16.64
N ALA A 20 22.75 0.49 17.24
CA ALA A 20 23.44 -0.59 16.53
C ALA A 20 22.51 -1.32 15.53
N GLY A 21 21.25 -1.56 15.88
CA GLY A 21 20.26 -2.14 14.97
C GLY A 21 19.85 -1.20 13.84
N ALA A 22 19.99 0.12 14.01
CA ALA A 22 19.73 1.11 12.97
C ALA A 22 20.94 1.32 12.03
N ALA A 23 22.16 1.22 12.53
CA ALA A 23 23.39 1.34 11.73
C ALA A 23 23.58 0.15 10.79
N GLY A 24 23.37 -1.09 11.25
CA GLY A 24 23.49 -2.29 10.41
C GLY A 24 22.41 -2.43 9.32
N ARG A 25 21.31 -1.66 9.39
CA ARG A 25 20.28 -1.59 8.34
C ARG A 25 20.51 -0.47 7.31
N ARG A 26 21.45 0.44 7.56
CA ARG A 26 21.71 1.60 6.67
C ARG A 26 22.53 1.25 5.45
N GLU A 27 23.46 0.31 5.56
CA GLU A 27 24.37 -0.05 4.48
C GLU A 27 23.64 -0.74 3.30
N PRO A 28 22.83 -1.79 3.50
CA PRO A 28 22.10 -2.45 2.41
C PRO A 28 21.06 -1.54 1.74
N VAL A 29 20.42 -0.64 2.51
CA VAL A 29 19.45 0.33 1.96
C VAL A 29 20.19 1.38 1.13
N GLY A 30 21.41 1.77 1.51
CA GLY A 30 22.23 2.72 0.77
C GLY A 30 22.58 2.19 -0.63
N GLU A 31 23.01 0.95 -0.76
CA GLU A 31 23.29 0.30 -2.04
C GLU A 31 22.03 0.19 -2.91
N ALA A 32 20.92 -0.26 -2.36
CA ALA A 32 19.65 -0.32 -3.07
C ALA A 32 19.18 1.06 -3.57
N VAL A 33 19.40 2.14 -2.83
CA VAL A 33 19.13 3.51 -3.27
C VAL A 33 20.00 3.89 -4.47
N GLU A 34 21.30 3.59 -4.44
CA GLU A 34 22.20 3.94 -5.54
C GLU A 34 21.82 3.20 -6.82
N GLU A 35 21.62 1.89 -6.72
CA GLU A 35 21.23 1.06 -7.86
C GLU A 35 19.90 1.51 -8.45
N LEU A 36 18.86 1.65 -7.61
CA LEU A 36 17.54 2.04 -8.06
C LEU A 36 17.54 3.45 -8.64
N CYS A 37 18.20 4.44 -7.99
CA CYS A 37 18.30 5.80 -8.52
C CYS A 37 19.06 5.84 -9.85
N ALA A 38 20.11 5.03 -10.03
CA ALA A 38 20.79 4.93 -11.31
C ALA A 38 19.86 4.43 -12.42
N ALA A 39 19.02 3.45 -12.13
CA ALA A 39 18.07 2.89 -13.08
C ALA A 39 16.92 3.86 -13.41
N VAL A 40 16.31 4.53 -12.40
CA VAL A 40 15.08 5.29 -12.61
C VAL A 40 15.30 6.76 -12.99
N PHE A 41 16.48 7.33 -12.76
CA PHE A 41 16.76 8.75 -13.08
C PHE A 41 17.39 8.97 -14.46
N THR A 42 17.35 7.99 -15.34
CA THR A 42 17.87 8.09 -16.71
C THR A 42 17.23 9.22 -17.52
N SER A 43 15.94 9.51 -17.24
CA SER A 43 15.20 10.63 -17.86
C SER A 43 15.63 12.02 -17.37
N LEU A 44 16.32 12.12 -16.23
CA LEU A 44 16.91 13.37 -15.75
C LEU A 44 18.18 13.66 -16.53
N ARG A 45 18.09 14.56 -17.52
CA ARG A 45 19.19 14.83 -18.47
C ARG A 45 20.45 15.37 -17.80
N ARG A 46 20.29 16.24 -16.79
CA ARG A 46 21.40 16.94 -16.15
C ARG A 46 21.94 16.14 -14.96
N ARG A 47 23.27 16.12 -14.81
CA ARG A 47 23.94 15.42 -13.70
C ARG A 47 23.53 15.97 -12.34
N ASP A 48 23.39 17.30 -12.22
CA ASP A 48 22.98 17.96 -10.99
C ASP A 48 21.55 17.58 -10.59
N GLN A 49 20.62 17.40 -11.56
CA GLN A 49 19.26 16.91 -11.27
C GLN A 49 19.27 15.48 -10.73
N ARG A 50 20.07 14.58 -11.33
CA ARG A 50 20.21 13.20 -10.84
C ARG A 50 20.77 13.18 -9.43
N GLU A 51 21.77 13.98 -9.16
CA GLU A 51 22.36 14.06 -7.83
C GLU A 51 21.39 14.61 -6.79
N ARG A 52 20.60 15.66 -7.10
CA ARG A 52 19.57 16.16 -6.21
C ARG A 52 18.45 15.15 -5.98
N GLY A 53 18.07 14.40 -7.00
CA GLY A 53 17.11 13.30 -6.87
C GLY A 53 17.60 12.25 -5.86
N ARG A 54 18.87 11.82 -5.96
CA ARG A 54 19.48 10.89 -5.00
C ARG A 54 19.52 11.47 -3.58
N GLN A 55 19.98 12.71 -3.44
CA GLN A 55 20.02 13.40 -2.15
C GLN A 55 18.63 13.46 -1.52
N TYR A 56 17.59 13.77 -2.32
CA TYR A 56 16.23 13.82 -1.83
C TYR A 56 15.75 12.44 -1.35
N VAL A 57 15.97 11.38 -2.13
CA VAL A 57 15.61 9.99 -1.76
C VAL A 57 16.34 9.56 -0.49
N ARG A 58 17.66 9.79 -0.40
CA ARG A 58 18.45 9.52 0.82
C ARG A 58 17.92 10.30 2.03
N GLY A 59 17.59 11.57 1.81
CA GLY A 59 17.05 12.44 2.86
C GLY A 59 15.69 12.00 3.36
N LEU A 60 14.80 11.52 2.47
CA LEU A 60 13.51 10.94 2.87
C LEU A 60 13.69 9.72 3.78
N LEU A 61 14.68 8.88 3.51
CA LEU A 61 14.96 7.68 4.30
C LEU A 61 15.67 8.01 5.63
N ALA A 62 16.54 9.03 5.64
CA ALA A 62 17.37 9.36 6.80
C ALA A 62 16.69 10.31 7.79
N ALA A 63 15.88 11.27 7.32
CA ALA A 63 15.25 12.26 8.20
C ALA A 63 14.31 11.59 9.20
N GLN A 64 14.29 12.08 10.44
CA GLN A 64 13.38 11.62 11.47
C GLN A 64 12.12 12.48 11.50
N GLY A 65 10.99 11.89 11.90
CA GLY A 65 9.70 12.58 11.97
C GLY A 65 9.22 13.03 10.58
N ARG A 66 8.62 14.23 10.50
CA ARG A 66 8.07 14.79 9.26
C ARG A 66 9.17 15.04 8.22
N LYS A 67 8.96 14.55 7.00
CA LYS A 67 9.90 14.66 5.87
C LYS A 67 9.73 16.02 5.15
N SER A 68 9.87 17.13 5.88
CA SER A 68 9.91 18.46 5.28
C SER A 68 11.24 18.68 4.55
N ILE A 69 11.26 19.56 3.54
CA ILE A 69 12.50 19.90 2.79
C ILE A 69 13.57 20.39 3.76
N ARG A 70 13.19 21.17 4.77
CA ARG A 70 14.08 21.65 5.84
C ARG A 70 14.71 20.47 6.62
N ASN A 71 13.90 19.52 7.10
CA ASN A 71 14.42 18.38 7.85
C ASN A 71 15.31 17.48 6.98
N ILE A 72 14.95 17.29 5.71
CA ILE A 72 15.77 16.58 4.73
C ILE A 72 17.12 17.28 4.55
N ALA A 73 17.12 18.60 4.34
CA ALA A 73 18.35 19.39 4.15
C ALA A 73 19.25 19.32 5.39
N GLN A 74 18.69 19.48 6.59
CA GLN A 74 19.43 19.37 7.86
C GLN A 74 20.10 17.99 8.01
N GLN A 75 19.38 16.92 7.66
CA GLN A 75 19.92 15.57 7.74
C GLN A 75 21.06 15.32 6.74
N LEU A 76 20.99 15.88 5.53
CA LEU A 76 21.99 15.74 4.49
C LEU A 76 23.28 16.54 4.79
N THR A 77 23.15 17.61 5.56
CA THR A 77 24.26 18.53 5.90
C THR A 77 24.69 18.42 7.36
N ALA A 78 24.37 17.31 8.01
CA ALA A 78 24.81 17.04 9.37
C ALA A 78 26.34 17.15 9.47
N GLY A 79 26.81 18.22 10.16
CA GLY A 79 28.23 18.58 10.26
C GLY A 79 28.71 19.75 9.38
N ALA A 80 27.90 20.28 8.45
CA ALA A 80 28.33 21.35 7.52
C ALA A 80 27.99 22.78 7.99
N GLY A 81 27.51 22.98 9.21
CA GLY A 81 27.12 24.29 9.74
C GLY A 81 25.80 24.84 9.16
N ALA A 82 25.29 25.92 9.75
CA ALA A 82 23.97 26.50 9.40
C ALA A 82 23.87 26.99 7.96
N GLY A 83 24.93 27.55 7.37
CA GLY A 83 24.94 28.02 5.98
C GLY A 83 24.78 26.87 4.96
N GLY A 84 25.37 25.71 5.23
CA GLY A 84 25.23 24.52 4.37
C GLY A 84 23.81 23.99 4.33
N ALA A 85 23.12 23.96 5.49
CA ALA A 85 21.74 23.50 5.55
C ALA A 85 20.76 24.42 4.80
N ALA A 86 20.92 25.75 4.92
CA ALA A 86 20.08 26.70 4.20
C ALA A 86 20.25 26.62 2.67
N ALA A 87 21.48 26.50 2.18
CA ALA A 87 21.77 26.31 0.76
C ALA A 87 21.18 25.00 0.22
N ALA A 88 21.30 23.89 1.00
CA ALA A 88 20.69 22.62 0.65
C ALA A 88 19.16 22.70 0.61
N GLU A 89 18.53 23.36 1.59
CA GLU A 89 17.08 23.57 1.65
C GLU A 89 16.59 24.33 0.41
N GLN A 90 17.20 25.44 0.09
CA GLN A 90 16.84 26.23 -1.09
C GLN A 90 16.97 25.41 -2.37
N SER A 91 18.06 24.67 -2.51
CA SER A 91 18.34 23.82 -3.65
C SER A 91 17.34 22.71 -3.85
N LEU A 92 16.99 21.99 -2.77
CA LEU A 92 15.96 20.93 -2.80
C LEU A 92 14.57 21.51 -3.03
N HIS A 93 14.27 22.68 -2.44
CA HIS A 93 13.01 23.37 -2.71
C HIS A 93 12.85 23.70 -4.19
N HIS A 94 13.89 24.29 -4.82
CA HIS A 94 13.89 24.58 -6.25
C HIS A 94 13.71 23.28 -7.07
N PHE A 95 14.41 22.20 -6.72
CA PHE A 95 14.34 20.91 -7.41
C PHE A 95 12.92 20.31 -7.38
N ILE A 96 12.19 20.41 -6.27
CA ILE A 96 10.84 19.87 -6.12
C ILE A 96 9.78 20.83 -6.67
N ALA A 97 9.81 22.12 -6.29
CA ALA A 97 8.72 23.04 -6.53
C ALA A 97 8.83 23.77 -7.88
N ALA A 98 10.02 24.19 -8.29
CA ALA A 98 10.25 25.08 -9.43
C ALA A 98 10.94 24.45 -10.64
N SER A 99 11.54 23.26 -10.50
CA SER A 99 12.20 22.58 -11.60
C SER A 99 11.21 22.08 -12.66
N THR A 100 11.67 21.91 -13.90
CA THR A 100 10.83 21.51 -15.04
C THR A 100 10.90 20.02 -15.38
N TRP A 101 11.57 19.20 -14.56
CA TRP A 101 11.66 17.77 -14.84
C TRP A 101 10.31 17.07 -14.68
N ASP A 102 10.08 16.08 -15.55
CA ASP A 102 8.87 15.28 -15.57
C ASP A 102 9.02 14.03 -14.68
N TRP A 103 7.98 13.74 -13.88
CA TRP A 103 7.93 12.60 -12.99
C TRP A 103 7.42 11.32 -13.66
N GLN A 104 6.69 11.41 -14.77
CA GLN A 104 6.10 10.26 -15.46
C GLN A 104 7.17 9.29 -15.96
N PRO A 105 8.25 9.70 -16.62
CA PRO A 105 9.32 8.78 -17.03
C PRO A 105 9.99 8.05 -15.84
N ILE A 106 10.07 8.71 -14.67
CA ILE A 106 10.62 8.08 -13.47
C ILE A 106 9.69 6.99 -12.96
N ARG A 107 8.36 7.21 -12.96
CA ARG A 107 7.37 6.20 -12.60
C ARG A 107 7.39 5.00 -13.55
N ALA A 108 7.47 5.26 -14.85
CA ALA A 108 7.59 4.24 -15.87
C ALA A 108 8.85 3.39 -15.67
N ALA A 109 10.01 4.03 -15.44
CA ALA A 109 11.26 3.33 -15.15
C ALA A 109 11.20 2.54 -13.83
N LEU A 110 10.52 3.06 -12.81
CA LEU A 110 10.29 2.34 -11.55
C LEU A 110 9.44 1.09 -11.78
N SER A 111 8.35 1.19 -12.55
CA SER A 111 7.51 0.04 -12.92
C SER A 111 8.31 -1.04 -13.64
N GLN A 112 9.15 -0.63 -14.60
CA GLN A 112 10.00 -1.53 -15.39
C GLN A 112 11.04 -2.22 -14.52
N TYR A 113 11.75 -1.47 -13.67
CA TYR A 113 12.74 -2.01 -12.75
C TYR A 113 12.13 -3.05 -11.81
N LEU A 114 10.99 -2.74 -11.19
CA LEU A 114 10.28 -3.64 -10.29
C LEU A 114 9.82 -4.91 -11.01
N GLY A 115 9.31 -4.78 -12.25
CA GLY A 115 8.86 -5.91 -13.07
C GLY A 115 10.02 -6.84 -13.48
N GLY A 116 11.23 -6.31 -13.64
CA GLY A 116 12.45 -7.09 -13.89
C GLY A 116 13.00 -7.78 -12.64
N THR A 117 12.72 -7.22 -11.46
CA THR A 117 13.26 -7.73 -10.18
C THR A 117 12.34 -8.78 -9.54
N ALA A 118 11.03 -8.64 -9.68
CA ALA A 118 10.06 -9.53 -9.04
C ALA A 118 8.82 -9.73 -9.92
N PRO A 119 8.24 -10.96 -9.97
CA PRO A 119 7.04 -11.21 -10.74
C PRO A 119 5.85 -10.44 -10.17
N LEU A 120 5.25 -9.58 -10.97
CA LEU A 120 4.05 -8.82 -10.61
C LEU A 120 2.85 -9.75 -10.47
N ASN A 121 2.22 -9.77 -9.30
CA ASN A 121 0.99 -10.53 -9.04
C ASN A 121 -0.26 -9.74 -9.50
N ALA A 122 -0.39 -8.52 -9.00
CA ALA A 122 -1.48 -7.61 -9.35
C ALA A 122 -1.06 -6.16 -9.07
N TRP A 123 -1.73 -5.24 -9.75
CA TRP A 123 -1.75 -3.84 -9.35
C TRP A 123 -2.87 -3.61 -8.33
N VAL A 124 -2.65 -2.76 -7.35
CA VAL A 124 -3.67 -2.42 -6.35
C VAL A 124 -3.88 -0.91 -6.31
N ALA A 125 -5.12 -0.49 -6.45
CA ALA A 125 -5.51 0.89 -6.20
C ALA A 125 -5.82 1.08 -4.71
N GLN A 126 -5.12 2.02 -4.08
CA GLN A 126 -5.27 2.32 -2.66
C GLN A 126 -5.54 3.82 -2.46
N PRO A 127 -6.67 4.20 -1.86
CA PRO A 127 -6.92 5.58 -1.47
C PRO A 127 -6.05 5.99 -0.28
N MET A 128 -5.65 7.26 -0.27
CA MET A 128 -4.87 7.85 0.81
C MET A 128 -5.46 9.19 1.22
N ALA A 129 -5.98 9.26 2.45
CA ALA A 129 -6.35 10.52 3.08
C ALA A 129 -5.09 11.19 3.65
N ILE A 130 -4.92 12.47 3.36
CA ILE A 130 -3.75 13.27 3.75
C ILE A 130 -4.24 14.50 4.53
N PRO A 131 -4.38 14.42 5.86
CA PRO A 131 -4.79 15.56 6.67
C PRO A 131 -3.82 16.74 6.50
N LYS A 132 -4.35 17.96 6.36
CA LYS A 132 -3.60 19.21 6.24
C LYS A 132 -4.19 20.28 7.17
N GLY A 133 -3.33 20.91 7.95
CA GLY A 133 -3.73 21.99 8.85
C GLY A 133 -3.80 23.37 8.17
N GLY A 134 -3.13 23.56 7.02
CA GLY A 134 -3.04 24.82 6.30
C GLY A 134 -3.90 24.87 5.05
N GLU A 135 -4.25 26.09 4.60
CA GLU A 135 -5.14 26.34 3.44
C GLU A 135 -4.40 26.28 2.08
N HIS A 136 -3.09 26.35 2.11
CA HIS A 136 -2.30 26.58 0.93
C HIS A 136 -1.70 25.36 0.25
N SER A 137 -1.97 24.16 0.77
CA SER A 137 -1.51 22.94 0.09
C SER A 137 -2.40 22.65 -1.12
N VAL A 138 -1.80 22.33 -2.27
CA VAL A 138 -2.54 22.03 -3.51
C VAL A 138 -3.62 20.97 -3.28
N GLY A 139 -4.86 21.23 -3.72
CA GLY A 139 -5.99 20.32 -3.59
C GLY A 139 -6.47 20.05 -2.15
N ALA A 140 -6.03 20.83 -1.15
CA ALA A 140 -6.53 20.74 0.21
C ALA A 140 -7.93 21.37 0.33
N GLY A 141 -8.81 20.69 1.05
CA GLY A 141 -10.18 21.14 1.28
C GLY A 141 -10.90 20.23 2.25
N HIS A 142 -12.22 20.43 2.45
CA HIS A 142 -13.04 19.51 3.21
C HIS A 142 -13.33 18.27 2.36
N ARG A 143 -13.01 17.10 2.90
CA ARG A 143 -13.09 15.79 2.22
C ARG A 143 -13.79 14.78 3.10
N PHE A 144 -14.49 13.85 2.49
CA PHE A 144 -15.05 12.69 3.18
C PHE A 144 -14.09 11.51 3.02
N ASP A 145 -13.74 10.84 4.12
CA ASP A 145 -12.99 9.60 4.09
C ASP A 145 -13.95 8.41 4.16
N PRO A 146 -14.21 7.69 3.06
CA PRO A 146 -15.15 6.57 3.05
C PRO A 146 -14.69 5.39 3.93
N HIS A 147 -13.38 5.24 4.17
CA HIS A 147 -12.86 4.18 5.01
C HIS A 147 -13.12 4.42 6.50
N ARG A 148 -13.09 5.69 6.92
CA ARG A 148 -13.32 6.11 8.30
C ARG A 148 -14.76 6.59 8.54
N GLY A 149 -15.52 6.87 7.47
CA GLY A 149 -16.87 7.38 7.57
C GLY A 149 -16.96 8.80 8.16
N GLN A 150 -15.92 9.63 7.99
CA GLN A 150 -15.85 10.96 8.62
C GLN A 150 -15.29 12.02 7.67
N MET A 151 -15.72 13.26 7.92
CA MET A 151 -15.14 14.42 7.26
C MET A 151 -13.78 14.75 7.85
N PHE A 152 -12.85 15.19 6.99
CA PHE A 152 -11.57 15.71 7.41
C PHE A 152 -11.16 16.88 6.51
N ARG A 153 -10.23 17.70 6.98
CA ARG A 153 -9.61 18.72 6.16
C ARG A 153 -8.27 18.22 5.64
N GLY A 154 -8.08 18.26 4.32
CA GLY A 154 -6.85 17.77 3.71
C GLY A 154 -6.99 17.45 2.23
N GLN A 155 -6.12 16.57 1.77
CA GLN A 155 -6.05 16.07 0.40
C GLN A 155 -6.53 14.62 0.36
N GLN A 156 -7.10 14.22 -0.76
CA GLN A 156 -7.32 12.80 -1.12
C GLN A 156 -6.48 12.46 -2.32
N ALA A 157 -5.80 11.31 -2.27
CA ALA A 157 -5.01 10.82 -3.38
C ALA A 157 -5.24 9.32 -3.59
N PHE A 158 -4.96 8.85 -4.79
CA PHE A 158 -4.98 7.43 -5.12
C PHE A 158 -3.58 6.98 -5.51
N GLY A 159 -3.09 5.95 -4.84
CA GLY A 159 -1.84 5.28 -5.17
C GLY A 159 -2.08 4.02 -5.97
N THR A 160 -1.32 3.82 -7.04
CA THR A 160 -1.24 2.55 -7.76
C THR A 160 -0.02 1.80 -7.29
N TRP A 161 -0.25 0.64 -6.69
CA TRP A 161 0.78 -0.16 -6.01
C TRP A 161 1.15 -1.39 -6.83
N PHE A 162 2.45 -1.60 -6.99
CA PHE A 162 3.03 -2.84 -7.46
C PHE A 162 3.01 -3.87 -6.33
N THR A 163 2.52 -5.09 -6.60
CA THR A 163 2.51 -6.18 -5.62
C THR A 163 3.11 -7.46 -6.18
N SER A 164 4.09 -7.99 -5.47
CA SER A 164 4.68 -9.30 -5.71
C SER A 164 4.71 -10.12 -4.42
N ALA A 165 5.29 -11.31 -4.42
CA ALA A 165 5.46 -12.11 -3.20
C ALA A 165 6.25 -11.35 -2.12
N GLY A 166 7.38 -10.71 -2.51
CA GLY A 166 8.30 -10.04 -1.59
C GLY A 166 8.22 -8.52 -1.58
N VAL A 167 7.63 -7.88 -2.62
CA VAL A 167 7.65 -6.42 -2.78
C VAL A 167 6.23 -5.87 -2.86
N VAL A 168 5.95 -4.88 -2.04
CA VAL A 168 4.71 -4.07 -2.09
C VAL A 168 5.13 -2.61 -2.04
N THR A 169 4.97 -1.87 -3.14
CA THR A 169 5.45 -0.48 -3.21
C THR A 169 4.59 0.37 -4.14
N PRO A 170 4.34 1.65 -3.83
CA PRO A 170 3.59 2.53 -4.72
C PRO A 170 4.45 2.90 -5.93
N VAL A 171 3.81 3.06 -7.08
CA VAL A 171 4.45 3.48 -8.33
C VAL A 171 3.81 4.74 -8.87
N GLY A 172 2.50 4.74 -9.02
CA GLY A 172 1.73 5.86 -9.56
C GLY A 172 0.90 6.57 -8.49
N TRP A 173 0.64 7.85 -8.73
CA TRP A 173 -0.16 8.67 -7.83
C TRP A 173 -1.01 9.67 -8.59
N ARG A 174 -2.27 9.85 -8.16
CA ARG A 174 -3.16 10.91 -8.62
C ARG A 174 -3.78 11.61 -7.43
N LEU A 175 -3.74 12.94 -7.44
CA LEU A 175 -4.41 13.77 -6.46
C LEU A 175 -5.85 14.02 -6.92
N HIS A 176 -6.82 13.76 -6.06
CA HIS A 176 -8.22 14.09 -6.33
C HIS A 176 -8.42 15.61 -6.10
N LEU A 177 -8.51 16.33 -7.20
CA LEU A 177 -8.80 17.76 -7.20
C LEU A 177 -10.31 17.96 -7.27
N ARG A 178 -10.84 18.92 -6.52
CA ARG A 178 -12.17 19.48 -6.72
C ARG A 178 -11.95 20.86 -7.29
N GLU A 179 -12.42 21.09 -8.48
CA GLU A 179 -12.45 22.40 -9.06
C GLU A 179 -13.79 23.03 -8.72
N GLU A 180 -13.80 24.14 -7.97
CA GLU A 180 -15.02 24.80 -7.52
C GLU A 180 -15.80 25.45 -8.66
N GLN A 181 -15.31 25.39 -9.90
CA GLN A 181 -15.84 26.12 -11.06
C GLN A 181 -16.16 25.30 -12.30
N GLU A 182 -15.88 23.99 -12.35
CA GLU A 182 -16.23 23.16 -13.51
C GLU A 182 -17.44 22.25 -13.24
N ALA A 183 -18.39 22.25 -14.17
CA ALA A 183 -19.64 21.49 -14.10
C ALA A 183 -19.47 19.96 -14.18
N ALA A 184 -18.24 19.45 -14.23
CA ALA A 184 -17.89 18.03 -14.27
C ALA A 184 -16.70 17.74 -13.34
N ASP A 185 -16.92 17.86 -12.02
CA ASP A 185 -15.97 17.33 -11.03
C ASP A 185 -15.76 15.83 -11.28
N GLU A 186 -14.49 15.40 -11.50
CA GLU A 186 -14.13 13.99 -11.51
C GLU A 186 -14.55 13.34 -10.18
N SER A 187 -15.42 12.35 -10.22
CA SER A 187 -15.84 11.68 -8.99
C SER A 187 -14.67 10.99 -8.29
N TYR A 188 -14.84 10.70 -7.00
CA TYR A 188 -13.83 9.96 -6.21
C TYR A 188 -13.45 8.64 -6.88
N GLU A 189 -14.44 7.91 -7.40
CA GLU A 189 -14.27 6.62 -8.07
C GLU A 189 -13.59 6.77 -9.44
N GLU A 190 -13.97 7.77 -10.21
CA GLU A 190 -13.35 8.06 -11.51
C GLU A 190 -11.89 8.43 -11.35
N CYS A 191 -11.55 9.23 -10.33
CA CYS A 191 -10.17 9.56 -9.99
C CYS A 191 -9.35 8.31 -9.66
N ALA A 192 -9.93 7.35 -8.92
CA ALA A 192 -9.27 6.07 -8.62
C ALA A 192 -9.02 5.24 -9.88
N VAL A 193 -10.02 5.12 -10.75
CA VAL A 193 -9.89 4.39 -12.02
C VAL A 193 -8.84 5.04 -12.93
N THR A 194 -8.90 6.36 -13.06
CA THR A 194 -7.95 7.14 -13.87
C THR A 194 -6.52 6.98 -13.34
N ALA A 195 -6.31 7.05 -12.01
CA ALA A 195 -5.00 6.87 -11.39
C ALA A 195 -4.33 5.55 -11.78
N VAL A 196 -5.13 4.48 -11.77
CA VAL A 196 -4.64 3.14 -12.15
C VAL A 196 -4.37 3.06 -13.64
N LEU A 197 -5.34 3.46 -14.48
CA LEU A 197 -5.21 3.32 -15.93
C LEU A 197 -4.06 4.15 -16.49
N ASP A 198 -3.81 5.37 -15.96
CA ASP A 198 -2.65 6.18 -16.32
C ASP A 198 -1.34 5.47 -15.97
N THR A 199 -1.23 4.93 -14.74
CA THR A 199 -0.04 4.19 -14.32
C THR A 199 0.21 2.95 -15.20
N LEU A 200 -0.85 2.21 -15.54
CA LEU A 200 -0.72 1.02 -16.37
C LEU A 200 -0.36 1.36 -17.82
N ARG A 201 -0.86 2.48 -18.34
CA ARG A 201 -0.47 2.97 -19.65
C ARG A 201 1.02 3.29 -19.68
N GLU A 202 1.51 4.07 -18.73
CA GLU A 202 2.94 4.40 -18.58
C GLU A 202 3.82 3.13 -18.45
N ALA A 203 3.37 2.15 -17.66
CA ALA A 203 4.07 0.88 -17.50
C ALA A 203 4.10 0.05 -18.80
N ARG A 204 3.00 0.00 -19.56
CA ARG A 204 2.93 -0.70 -20.86
C ARG A 204 3.82 -0.06 -21.92
N GLU A 205 3.84 1.26 -22.00
CA GLU A 205 4.73 2.00 -22.90
C GLU A 205 6.21 1.67 -22.63
N SER A 206 6.52 1.28 -21.39
CA SER A 206 7.85 0.79 -20.95
C SER A 206 8.02 -0.73 -21.08
N GLY A 207 7.09 -1.45 -21.73
CA GLY A 207 7.19 -2.89 -21.99
C GLY A 207 6.66 -3.82 -20.88
N ALA A 208 6.00 -3.29 -19.85
CA ALA A 208 5.44 -4.11 -18.78
C ALA A 208 4.24 -4.93 -19.25
N ALA A 209 4.17 -6.21 -18.86
CA ALA A 209 3.05 -7.08 -19.15
C ALA A 209 1.77 -6.61 -18.41
N THR A 210 0.62 -6.76 -19.10
CA THR A 210 -0.68 -6.48 -18.47
C THR A 210 -0.94 -7.49 -17.35
N ARG A 211 -1.28 -6.97 -16.18
CA ARG A 211 -1.67 -7.76 -15.01
C ARG A 211 -3.00 -7.24 -14.45
N PRO A 212 -3.75 -8.10 -13.73
CA PRO A 212 -5.00 -7.69 -13.11
C PRO A 212 -4.82 -6.53 -12.13
N VAL A 213 -5.90 -5.74 -11.99
CA VAL A 213 -6.03 -4.67 -11.00
C VAL A 213 -6.97 -5.12 -9.90
N VAL A 214 -6.58 -4.90 -8.64
CA VAL A 214 -7.47 -4.95 -7.48
C VAL A 214 -7.84 -3.52 -7.11
N LEU A 215 -9.11 -3.19 -7.24
CA LEU A 215 -9.66 -1.87 -6.96
C LEU A 215 -10.44 -1.95 -5.65
N ASP A 216 -9.76 -1.71 -4.52
CA ASP A 216 -10.37 -1.68 -3.18
C ASP A 216 -10.84 -0.27 -2.84
N VAL A 217 -11.79 0.22 -3.63
CA VAL A 217 -12.48 1.49 -3.41
C VAL A 217 -13.93 1.17 -3.10
N ARG A 218 -14.43 1.64 -1.95
CA ARG A 218 -15.83 1.39 -1.57
C ARG A 218 -16.78 2.16 -2.49
N ASP A 219 -17.91 1.54 -2.77
CA ASP A 219 -19.04 2.14 -3.48
C ASP A 219 -18.71 2.61 -4.91
N ILE A 220 -17.85 1.87 -5.61
CA ILE A 220 -17.56 2.15 -7.01
C ILE A 220 -18.85 2.14 -7.84
N ALA A 221 -18.99 3.09 -8.76
CA ALA A 221 -19.94 3.01 -9.87
C ALA A 221 -19.55 1.82 -10.77
N THR A 222 -19.91 0.61 -10.35
CA THR A 222 -19.41 -0.69 -10.85
C THR A 222 -19.41 -0.75 -12.37
N ARG A 223 -20.51 -0.29 -13.00
CA ARG A 223 -20.64 -0.31 -14.46
C ARG A 223 -19.61 0.60 -15.15
N ALA A 224 -19.50 1.85 -14.72
CA ALA A 224 -18.59 2.82 -15.35
C ALA A 224 -17.13 2.36 -15.20
N ALA A 225 -16.74 1.92 -14.02
CA ALA A 225 -15.41 1.39 -13.76
C ALA A 225 -15.10 0.16 -14.66
N LEU A 226 -15.99 -0.85 -14.68
CA LEU A 226 -15.81 -2.05 -15.50
C LEU A 226 -15.71 -1.73 -17.01
N ASN A 227 -16.48 -0.76 -17.50
CA ASN A 227 -16.39 -0.34 -18.90
C ASN A 227 -15.03 0.28 -19.21
N ARG A 228 -14.55 1.20 -18.38
CA ARG A 228 -13.23 1.82 -18.57
C ARG A 228 -12.08 0.80 -18.53
N PHE A 229 -12.12 -0.16 -17.62
CA PHE A 229 -11.13 -1.23 -17.57
C PHE A 229 -11.17 -2.13 -18.82
N ALA A 230 -12.36 -2.44 -19.32
CA ALA A 230 -12.50 -3.22 -20.53
C ALA A 230 -12.02 -2.50 -21.79
N GLU A 231 -12.36 -1.21 -21.93
CA GLU A 231 -11.86 -0.37 -23.03
C GLU A 231 -10.33 -0.33 -23.01
N ALA A 232 -9.74 -0.26 -21.81
CA ALA A 232 -8.29 -0.33 -21.63
C ALA A 232 -7.71 -1.76 -21.75
N ARG A 233 -8.53 -2.80 -21.89
CA ARG A 233 -8.14 -4.22 -21.91
C ARG A 233 -7.33 -4.61 -20.66
N VAL A 234 -7.79 -4.17 -19.50
CA VAL A 234 -7.18 -4.44 -18.20
C VAL A 234 -8.13 -5.28 -17.36
N PRO A 235 -7.78 -6.51 -16.99
CA PRO A 235 -8.59 -7.32 -16.07
C PRO A 235 -8.70 -6.65 -14.70
N VAL A 236 -9.88 -6.71 -14.09
CA VAL A 236 -10.13 -6.03 -12.81
C VAL A 236 -10.89 -6.91 -11.81
N VAL A 237 -10.50 -6.79 -10.54
CA VAL A 237 -11.26 -7.23 -9.37
C VAL A 237 -11.63 -5.99 -8.59
N GLY A 238 -12.90 -5.60 -8.63
CA GLY A 238 -13.40 -4.40 -7.96
C GLY A 238 -14.25 -4.74 -6.76
N ARG A 239 -14.04 -4.04 -5.64
CA ARG A 239 -14.91 -4.13 -4.49
C ARG A 239 -16.21 -3.41 -4.78
N ILE A 240 -17.35 -3.99 -4.40
CA ILE A 240 -18.66 -3.40 -4.63
C ILE A 240 -19.45 -3.22 -3.34
N SER A 241 -20.42 -2.30 -3.39
CA SER A 241 -21.43 -2.15 -2.35
C SER A 241 -22.27 -3.42 -2.22
N PRO A 242 -22.62 -3.85 -0.99
CA PRO A 242 -23.62 -4.89 -0.77
C PRO A 242 -24.97 -4.59 -1.43
N GLU A 243 -25.28 -3.31 -1.66
CA GLU A 243 -26.52 -2.83 -2.26
C GLU A 243 -26.47 -2.75 -3.81
N ALA A 244 -25.30 -3.00 -4.42
CA ALA A 244 -25.16 -2.95 -5.87
C ALA A 244 -26.16 -3.89 -6.55
N ARG A 245 -26.88 -3.37 -7.57
CA ARG A 245 -27.97 -4.11 -8.24
C ARG A 245 -27.41 -4.94 -9.38
N LEU A 246 -27.66 -6.26 -9.35
CA LEU A 246 -27.15 -7.24 -10.31
C LEU A 246 -28.27 -8.17 -10.77
N LEU A 247 -28.14 -8.76 -11.97
CA LEU A 247 -29.06 -9.73 -12.52
C LEU A 247 -28.44 -11.15 -12.44
N VAL A 248 -29.17 -12.10 -11.90
CA VAL A 248 -28.78 -13.52 -11.92
C VAL A 248 -29.06 -14.08 -13.32
N THR A 249 -28.05 -14.71 -13.93
CA THR A 249 -28.12 -15.21 -15.31
C THR A 249 -28.30 -16.71 -15.43
N ASP A 250 -27.98 -17.49 -14.38
CA ASP A 250 -28.15 -18.95 -14.38
C ASP A 250 -29.57 -19.34 -13.93
N PRO A 251 -30.36 -20.01 -14.81
CA PRO A 251 -31.73 -20.44 -14.47
C PRO A 251 -31.83 -21.40 -13.27
N ARG A 252 -30.72 -22.06 -12.91
CA ARG A 252 -30.69 -23.00 -11.78
C ARG A 252 -30.51 -22.31 -10.44
N LEU A 253 -30.22 -21.02 -10.43
CA LEU A 253 -29.94 -20.28 -9.21
C LEU A 253 -31.18 -19.50 -8.72
N PRO A 254 -31.37 -19.38 -7.40
CA PRO A 254 -32.40 -18.53 -6.84
C PRO A 254 -32.21 -17.07 -7.29
N GLY A 255 -33.30 -16.42 -7.66
CA GLY A 255 -33.29 -15.05 -8.17
C GLY A 255 -33.22 -14.91 -9.69
N PHE A 256 -33.10 -16.01 -10.42
CA PHE A 256 -33.27 -15.96 -11.89
C PHE A 256 -34.68 -15.47 -12.24
N GLY A 257 -34.78 -14.51 -13.17
CA GLY A 257 -36.07 -13.94 -13.56
C GLY A 257 -36.70 -12.93 -12.56
N ALA A 258 -36.15 -12.77 -11.37
CA ALA A 258 -36.67 -11.84 -10.35
C ALA A 258 -36.28 -10.36 -10.57
N GLY A 259 -35.70 -10.05 -11.72
CA GLY A 259 -35.14 -8.73 -11.98
C GLY A 259 -33.79 -8.50 -11.30
N THR A 260 -33.47 -7.25 -10.96
CA THR A 260 -32.23 -6.93 -10.28
C THR A 260 -32.33 -7.17 -8.77
N LEU A 261 -31.33 -7.87 -8.23
CA LEU A 261 -31.18 -8.13 -6.80
C LEU A 261 -29.95 -7.39 -6.24
N ALA A 262 -29.95 -7.09 -4.95
CA ALA A 262 -28.77 -6.58 -4.28
C ALA A 262 -27.66 -7.66 -4.25
N ALA A 263 -26.42 -7.28 -4.43
CA ALA A 263 -25.28 -8.21 -4.47
C ALA A 263 -25.21 -9.12 -3.22
N ARG A 264 -25.51 -8.55 -2.03
CA ARG A 264 -25.58 -9.31 -0.78
C ARG A 264 -26.65 -10.41 -0.83
N ASP A 265 -27.83 -10.12 -1.42
CA ASP A 265 -28.95 -11.07 -1.48
C ASP A 265 -28.64 -12.20 -2.47
N VAL A 266 -28.00 -11.86 -3.62
CA VAL A 266 -27.51 -12.87 -4.56
C VAL A 266 -26.56 -13.83 -3.88
N LEU A 267 -25.55 -13.34 -3.15
CA LEU A 267 -24.60 -14.20 -2.47
C LEU A 267 -25.22 -14.96 -1.30
N GLN A 268 -26.17 -14.36 -0.58
CA GLN A 268 -26.89 -15.04 0.49
C GLN A 268 -27.72 -16.22 -0.04
N ASN A 269 -28.33 -16.08 -1.21
CA ASN A 269 -29.11 -17.14 -1.86
C ASN A 269 -28.25 -18.34 -2.27
N VAL A 270 -26.97 -18.12 -2.52
CA VAL A 270 -26.01 -19.17 -2.91
C VAL A 270 -25.03 -19.58 -1.80
N ARG A 271 -25.32 -19.18 -0.56
CA ARG A 271 -24.45 -19.49 0.59
C ARG A 271 -24.16 -20.99 0.76
N GLY A 272 -25.07 -21.87 0.28
CA GLY A 272 -24.86 -23.32 0.27
C GLY A 272 -23.78 -23.80 -0.69
N LEU A 273 -23.37 -22.97 -1.65
CA LEU A 273 -22.32 -23.26 -2.63
C LEU A 273 -20.92 -22.79 -2.19
N ARG A 274 -20.77 -22.37 -0.92
CA ARG A 274 -19.48 -21.92 -0.41
C ARG A 274 -18.46 -23.05 -0.39
N MET A 275 -17.27 -22.77 -0.85
CA MET A 275 -16.12 -23.66 -0.83
C MET A 275 -15.02 -23.10 0.07
N PRO A 276 -14.25 -23.94 0.78
CA PRO A 276 -13.08 -23.50 1.52
C PRO A 276 -11.96 -23.08 0.55
N VAL A 277 -11.35 -21.95 0.80
CA VAL A 277 -10.21 -21.43 0.07
C VAL A 277 -9.11 -21.10 1.05
N GLU A 278 -7.93 -21.67 0.82
CA GLU A 278 -6.73 -21.36 1.60
C GLU A 278 -5.93 -20.21 0.98
N TRP A 279 -5.41 -19.36 1.85
CA TRP A 279 -4.54 -18.24 1.48
C TRP A 279 -3.46 -18.01 2.55
N PRO A 280 -2.27 -17.47 2.16
CA PRO A 280 -1.20 -17.18 3.11
C PRO A 280 -1.63 -16.14 4.14
N ASP A 281 -1.33 -16.37 5.43
CA ASP A 281 -1.57 -15.37 6.47
C ASP A 281 -0.58 -14.20 6.33
N PRO A 282 -1.04 -12.95 6.18
CA PRO A 282 -0.14 -11.81 6.06
C PRO A 282 0.57 -11.45 7.37
N GLU A 283 0.03 -11.89 8.52
CA GLU A 283 0.56 -11.57 9.84
C GLU A 283 1.54 -12.64 10.35
N LEU A 284 1.38 -13.88 9.88
CA LEU A 284 2.17 -15.03 10.34
C LEU A 284 2.84 -15.70 9.13
N PRO A 285 4.13 -15.42 8.85
CA PRO A 285 4.87 -16.04 7.75
C PRO A 285 4.84 -17.57 7.84
N GLY A 286 4.46 -18.22 6.73
CA GLY A 286 4.33 -19.68 6.65
C GLY A 286 2.99 -20.24 7.12
N ALA A 287 2.15 -19.48 7.82
CA ALA A 287 0.81 -19.88 8.20
C ALA A 287 -0.19 -19.70 7.04
N ARG A 288 -1.28 -20.44 7.08
CA ARG A 288 -2.40 -20.33 6.15
C ARG A 288 -3.69 -20.08 6.90
N ARG A 289 -4.54 -19.28 6.29
CA ARG A 289 -5.94 -19.07 6.72
C ARG A 289 -6.88 -19.69 5.71
N THR A 290 -8.04 -20.11 6.19
CA THR A 290 -9.12 -20.63 5.36
C THR A 290 -10.31 -19.70 5.43
N SER A 291 -10.87 -19.34 4.27
CA SER A 291 -12.13 -18.60 4.15
C SER A 291 -13.13 -19.41 3.37
N LEU A 292 -14.41 -19.24 3.67
CA LEU A 292 -15.48 -19.80 2.84
C LEU A 292 -15.85 -18.80 1.74
N VAL A 293 -15.90 -19.26 0.49
CA VAL A 293 -16.10 -18.39 -0.69
C VAL A 293 -17.20 -18.96 -1.57
N ALA A 294 -18.15 -18.13 -1.97
CA ALA A 294 -19.06 -18.43 -3.06
C ALA A 294 -18.86 -17.45 -4.21
N ALA A 295 -19.04 -17.94 -5.43
CA ALA A 295 -18.93 -17.14 -6.65
C ALA A 295 -20.08 -17.46 -7.59
N VAL A 296 -20.66 -16.42 -8.22
CA VAL A 296 -21.84 -16.53 -9.08
C VAL A 296 -21.66 -15.64 -10.30
N ARG A 297 -21.97 -16.16 -11.48
CA ARG A 297 -22.07 -15.34 -12.69
C ARG A 297 -23.32 -14.47 -12.64
N VAL A 298 -23.15 -13.21 -12.84
CA VAL A 298 -24.20 -12.20 -12.83
C VAL A 298 -23.99 -11.21 -13.96
N MET A 299 -24.99 -10.42 -14.22
CA MET A 299 -24.92 -9.36 -15.21
C MET A 299 -25.05 -8.01 -14.54
N VAL A 300 -24.18 -7.08 -14.87
CA VAL A 300 -24.33 -5.67 -14.49
C VAL A 300 -25.39 -5.05 -15.41
N PRO A 301 -26.48 -4.48 -14.84
CA PRO A 301 -27.52 -3.84 -15.65
C PRO A 301 -26.94 -2.65 -16.42
N ASP A 302 -27.29 -2.55 -17.72
CA ASP A 302 -26.99 -1.38 -18.53
C ASP A 302 -28.30 -0.89 -19.19
N PRO A 303 -28.67 0.39 -19.07
CA PRO A 303 -29.81 0.94 -19.77
C PRO A 303 -29.61 0.99 -21.30
N ALA A 304 -28.36 0.96 -21.79
CA ALA A 304 -28.09 0.91 -23.21
C ALA A 304 -28.32 -0.50 -23.76
N PRO A 305 -29.19 -0.68 -24.80
CA PRO A 305 -29.42 -1.97 -25.37
C PRO A 305 -28.12 -2.53 -26.01
N GLY A 306 -27.82 -3.81 -25.70
CA GLY A 306 -26.68 -4.53 -26.29
C GLY A 306 -25.36 -4.45 -25.47
N ARG A 307 -25.26 -3.65 -24.43
CA ARG A 307 -24.06 -3.54 -23.56
C ARG A 307 -24.16 -4.32 -22.23
N ARG A 308 -24.82 -5.47 -22.26
CA ARG A 308 -24.89 -6.34 -21.08
C ARG A 308 -23.54 -6.99 -20.85
N ARG A 309 -22.98 -6.83 -19.62
CA ARG A 309 -21.68 -7.41 -19.27
C ARG A 309 -21.86 -8.49 -18.21
N GLU A 310 -21.47 -9.72 -18.56
CA GLU A 310 -21.34 -10.79 -17.61
C GLU A 310 -20.08 -10.59 -16.77
N VAL A 311 -20.22 -10.73 -15.45
CA VAL A 311 -19.14 -10.66 -14.46
C VAL A 311 -19.31 -11.79 -13.44
N LEU A 312 -18.26 -12.11 -12.72
CA LEU A 312 -18.31 -13.00 -11.59
C LEU A 312 -18.45 -12.17 -10.32
N LEU A 313 -19.57 -12.31 -9.62
CA LEU A 313 -19.74 -11.82 -8.25
C LEU A 313 -19.22 -12.88 -7.29
N PHE A 314 -18.34 -12.51 -6.37
CA PHE A 314 -17.89 -13.41 -5.32
C PHE A 314 -17.81 -12.70 -3.97
N GLY A 315 -17.96 -13.50 -2.93
CA GLY A 315 -17.90 -13.02 -1.56
C GLY A 315 -17.16 -13.98 -0.66
N GLU A 316 -16.58 -13.43 0.39
CA GLU A 316 -15.82 -14.15 1.40
C GLU A 316 -16.53 -14.06 2.74
N TRP A 317 -16.68 -15.20 3.41
CA TRP A 317 -17.23 -15.33 4.75
C TRP A 317 -16.15 -15.74 5.74
N GLU A 318 -16.11 -15.04 6.84
CA GLU A 318 -15.47 -15.54 8.06
C GLU A 318 -16.35 -16.60 8.73
N ALA A 319 -15.73 -17.57 9.39
CA ALA A 319 -16.41 -18.80 9.87
C ALA A 319 -17.68 -18.56 10.71
N ALA A 320 -17.76 -17.47 11.47
CA ALA A 320 -18.88 -17.16 12.35
C ALA A 320 -19.93 -16.19 11.75
N ARG A 321 -19.73 -15.68 10.53
CA ARG A 321 -20.60 -14.62 9.98
C ARG A 321 -21.69 -15.18 9.07
N ARG A 322 -22.90 -14.63 9.22
CA ARG A 322 -24.06 -14.98 8.37
C ARG A 322 -23.94 -14.36 6.97
N LEU A 323 -23.36 -13.16 6.85
CA LEU A 323 -23.18 -12.40 5.62
C LEU A 323 -21.71 -12.37 5.23
N PRO A 324 -21.38 -12.22 3.92
CA PRO A 324 -20.02 -12.07 3.48
C PRO A 324 -19.43 -10.77 4.05
N THR A 325 -18.15 -10.83 4.41
CA THR A 325 -17.41 -9.66 4.94
C THR A 325 -17.03 -8.67 3.85
N GLN A 326 -16.79 -9.19 2.66
CA GLN A 326 -16.42 -8.41 1.48
C GLN A 326 -17.06 -8.99 0.24
N LEU A 327 -17.52 -8.10 -0.66
CA LEU A 327 -18.11 -8.46 -1.94
C LEU A 327 -17.27 -7.85 -3.06
N TRP A 328 -17.01 -8.67 -4.08
CA TRP A 328 -16.17 -8.33 -5.19
C TRP A 328 -16.82 -8.74 -6.50
N VAL A 329 -16.55 -7.98 -7.57
CA VAL A 329 -16.87 -8.35 -8.94
C VAL A 329 -15.61 -8.39 -9.80
N THR A 330 -15.62 -9.24 -10.83
CA THR A 330 -14.52 -9.33 -11.78
C THR A 330 -15.04 -9.67 -13.18
N ASP A 331 -14.36 -9.17 -14.20
CA ASP A 331 -14.55 -9.56 -15.60
C ASP A 331 -13.81 -10.86 -15.95
N MET A 332 -12.99 -11.38 -15.05
CA MET A 332 -12.27 -12.66 -15.19
C MET A 332 -13.18 -13.85 -14.86
N VAL A 333 -14.29 -14.01 -15.56
CA VAL A 333 -15.38 -14.98 -15.27
C VAL A 333 -14.97 -16.46 -15.30
N ARG A 334 -13.79 -16.76 -15.85
CA ARG A 334 -13.24 -18.13 -15.93
C ARG A 334 -12.17 -18.41 -14.87
N THR A 335 -11.80 -17.41 -14.08
CA THR A 335 -10.77 -17.56 -13.04
C THR A 335 -11.34 -18.28 -11.83
N GLU A 336 -10.59 -19.21 -11.29
CA GLU A 336 -10.96 -19.97 -10.10
C GLU A 336 -11.16 -19.02 -8.90
N PRO A 337 -12.25 -19.21 -8.09
CA PRO A 337 -12.53 -18.36 -6.95
C PRO A 337 -11.37 -18.25 -5.94
N GLY A 338 -10.61 -19.32 -5.75
CA GLY A 338 -9.44 -19.33 -4.88
C GLY A 338 -8.33 -18.39 -5.36
N ALA A 339 -8.09 -18.31 -6.66
CA ALA A 339 -7.13 -17.38 -7.23
C ALA A 339 -7.59 -15.92 -7.06
N LEU A 340 -8.89 -15.66 -7.25
CA LEU A 340 -9.47 -14.33 -7.05
C LEU A 340 -9.36 -13.87 -5.60
N VAL A 341 -9.66 -14.74 -4.63
CA VAL A 341 -9.51 -14.41 -3.20
C VAL A 341 -8.06 -14.12 -2.85
N ARG A 342 -7.11 -14.96 -3.29
CA ARG A 342 -5.68 -14.67 -3.08
C ARG A 342 -5.27 -13.32 -3.65
N MET A 343 -5.87 -12.94 -4.79
CA MET A 343 -5.63 -11.63 -5.40
C MET A 343 -6.18 -10.49 -4.54
N THR A 344 -7.40 -10.60 -3.98
CA THR A 344 -7.95 -9.56 -3.09
C THR A 344 -7.14 -9.38 -1.81
N LYS A 345 -6.44 -10.44 -1.34
CA LYS A 345 -5.55 -10.31 -0.16
C LYS A 345 -4.34 -9.42 -0.40
N THR A 346 -3.98 -9.14 -1.65
CA THR A 346 -2.94 -8.14 -1.95
C THR A 346 -3.35 -6.73 -1.51
N ALA A 347 -4.64 -6.40 -1.52
CA ALA A 347 -5.15 -5.11 -1.03
C ALA A 347 -4.87 -4.93 0.47
N HIS A 348 -5.00 -5.99 1.28
CA HIS A 348 -4.67 -5.93 2.71
C HIS A 348 -3.17 -5.67 2.94
N ARG A 349 -2.30 -6.32 2.13
CA ARG A 349 -0.85 -6.09 2.18
C ARG A 349 -0.50 -4.65 1.82
N VAL A 350 -1.18 -4.10 0.81
CA VAL A 350 -1.00 -2.69 0.42
C VAL A 350 -1.48 -1.76 1.52
N SER A 351 -2.63 -2.01 2.15
CA SER A 351 -3.14 -1.20 3.26
C SER A 351 -2.16 -1.16 4.44
N ALA A 352 -1.57 -2.31 4.79
CA ALA A 352 -0.55 -2.40 5.83
C ALA A 352 0.73 -1.64 5.44
N ALA A 353 1.23 -1.83 4.22
CA ALA A 353 2.40 -1.13 3.71
C ALA A 353 2.16 0.38 3.61
N ALA A 354 0.98 0.83 3.16
CA ALA A 354 0.61 2.24 3.09
C ALA A 354 0.60 2.90 4.47
N GLY A 355 0.12 2.19 5.50
CA GLY A 355 0.16 2.66 6.89
C GLY A 355 1.58 2.91 7.38
N ALA A 356 2.50 1.96 7.17
CA ALA A 356 3.90 2.07 7.55
C ALA A 356 4.65 3.15 6.75
N SER A 357 4.45 3.19 5.42
CA SER A 357 5.17 4.08 4.49
C SER A 357 4.91 5.55 4.72
N VAL A 358 3.74 5.88 5.26
CA VAL A 358 3.39 7.25 5.60
C VAL A 358 4.41 7.89 6.55
N GLN A 359 4.85 7.14 7.54
CA GLN A 359 5.83 7.64 8.52
C GLN A 359 7.27 7.51 8.02
N ASP A 360 7.56 6.47 7.26
CA ASP A 360 8.92 6.08 6.93
C ASP A 360 9.52 6.86 5.75
N VAL A 361 8.72 7.19 4.72
CA VAL A 361 9.19 7.91 3.54
C VAL A 361 8.42 9.21 3.28
N GLY A 362 7.51 9.61 4.17
CA GLY A 362 6.85 10.90 4.12
C GLY A 362 5.89 11.11 2.94
N LEU A 363 5.20 10.09 2.45
CA LEU A 363 4.23 10.21 1.34
C LEU A 363 3.17 11.31 1.58
N ARG A 364 2.84 11.62 2.84
CA ARG A 364 1.87 12.65 3.23
C ARG A 364 2.48 14.02 3.54
N ASP A 365 3.80 14.16 3.49
CA ASP A 365 4.50 15.29 4.12
C ASP A 365 4.67 16.51 3.22
N PHE A 366 4.37 16.39 1.93
CA PHE A 366 4.41 17.54 1.02
C PHE A 366 3.42 18.63 1.44
N SER A 367 3.91 19.87 1.56
CA SER A 367 3.12 21.05 1.97
C SER A 367 3.15 22.19 0.96
N GLY A 368 3.64 21.96 -0.26
CA GLY A 368 3.72 22.95 -1.32
C GLY A 368 2.37 23.23 -1.99
N ARG A 369 2.31 24.35 -2.73
CA ARG A 369 1.14 24.82 -3.48
C ARG A 369 1.09 24.27 -4.92
N SER A 370 2.19 23.72 -5.41
CA SER A 370 2.33 23.29 -6.80
C SER A 370 1.93 21.83 -6.98
N LEU A 371 1.00 21.55 -7.89
CA LEU A 371 0.63 20.18 -8.27
C LEU A 371 1.82 19.40 -8.87
N PRO A 372 2.64 19.97 -9.79
CA PRO A 372 3.86 19.31 -10.23
C PRO A 372 4.84 19.02 -9.08
N GLY A 373 4.97 19.92 -8.10
CA GLY A 373 5.78 19.69 -6.91
C GLY A 373 5.28 18.52 -6.06
N TRP A 374 3.96 18.40 -5.90
CA TRP A 374 3.34 17.26 -5.22
C TRP A 374 3.67 15.95 -5.95
N HIS A 375 3.48 15.89 -7.27
CA HIS A 375 3.81 14.70 -8.07
C HIS A 375 5.29 14.33 -7.97
N ARG A 376 6.19 15.29 -8.03
CA ARG A 376 7.64 15.05 -7.87
C ARG A 376 7.97 14.47 -6.51
N HIS A 377 7.39 15.04 -5.43
CA HIS A 377 7.59 14.54 -4.08
C HIS A 377 7.12 13.10 -3.92
N VAL A 378 5.86 12.80 -4.26
CA VAL A 378 5.30 11.44 -4.07
C VAL A 378 6.00 10.40 -4.96
N THR A 379 6.50 10.81 -6.13
CA THR A 379 7.30 9.93 -7.00
C THR A 379 8.64 9.59 -6.36
N LEU A 380 9.37 10.57 -5.83
CA LEU A 380 10.65 10.31 -5.14
C LEU A 380 10.43 9.55 -3.81
N ALA A 381 9.32 9.80 -3.11
CA ALA A 381 8.94 9.01 -1.95
C ALA A 381 8.61 7.55 -2.32
N SER A 382 8.02 7.31 -3.50
CA SER A 382 7.82 5.95 -4.03
C SER A 382 9.16 5.26 -4.34
N VAL A 383 10.11 5.97 -4.92
CA VAL A 383 11.49 5.45 -5.15
C VAL A 383 12.15 5.11 -3.82
N ALA A 384 12.06 5.98 -2.81
CA ALA A 384 12.60 5.73 -1.47
C ALA A 384 11.96 4.48 -0.83
N HIS A 385 10.64 4.34 -0.98
CA HIS A 385 9.92 3.17 -0.47
C HIS A 385 10.35 1.89 -1.18
N ALA A 386 10.47 1.91 -2.51
CA ALA A 386 10.91 0.77 -3.30
C ALA A 386 12.34 0.34 -2.91
N ALA A 387 13.29 1.28 -2.78
CA ALA A 387 14.66 0.99 -2.35
C ALA A 387 14.68 0.26 -0.99
N ARG A 388 13.83 0.70 -0.05
CA ARG A 388 13.72 0.05 1.26
C ARG A 388 13.14 -1.37 1.17
N CYS A 389 12.16 -1.60 0.29
CA CYS A 389 11.56 -2.92 0.09
C CYS A 389 12.50 -3.89 -0.63
N LEU A 390 13.38 -3.37 -1.48
CA LEU A 390 14.34 -4.15 -2.26
C LEU A 390 15.64 -4.44 -1.50
N ALA A 391 15.95 -3.62 -0.48
CA ALA A 391 17.11 -3.87 0.36
C ALA A 391 16.99 -5.24 1.05
N PRO A 392 18.05 -6.06 1.05
CA PRO A 392 18.06 -7.34 1.74
C PRO A 392 17.59 -7.15 3.19
N ALA A 393 16.67 -7.99 3.64
CA ALA A 393 16.33 -8.03 5.06
C ALA A 393 17.60 -8.35 5.82
N ALA A 394 18.04 -7.48 6.73
CA ALA A 394 19.14 -7.79 7.63
C ALA A 394 18.84 -9.15 8.26
N ALA A 395 19.75 -10.11 8.06
CA ALA A 395 19.62 -11.44 8.66
C ALA A 395 19.27 -11.25 10.15
N PRO A 396 18.28 -11.95 10.70
CA PRO A 396 17.98 -11.86 12.11
C PRO A 396 19.28 -12.21 12.82
N VAL A 397 19.83 -11.28 13.60
CA VAL A 397 20.93 -11.56 14.51
C VAL A 397 20.43 -12.73 15.35
N ALA A 398 20.99 -13.91 15.12
CA ALA A 398 20.68 -15.09 15.88
C ALA A 398 20.86 -14.69 17.35
N ALA A 399 19.73 -14.56 18.07
CA ALA A 399 19.78 -14.32 19.49
C ALA A 399 20.48 -15.54 20.05
N SER A 400 21.76 -15.38 20.44
CA SER A 400 22.50 -16.39 21.19
C SER A 400 21.68 -16.61 22.47
N VAL A 401 20.91 -17.68 22.46
CA VAL A 401 20.22 -18.16 23.66
C VAL A 401 21.34 -18.45 24.66
N PRO A 402 21.42 -17.76 25.79
CA PRO A 402 22.38 -18.12 26.81
C PRO A 402 22.01 -19.52 27.29
N VAL A 403 22.86 -20.51 27.02
CA VAL A 403 22.74 -21.83 27.60
C VAL A 403 22.86 -21.67 29.10
N ARG A 404 21.72 -21.66 29.79
CA ARG A 404 21.69 -21.76 31.24
C ARG A 404 22.11 -23.19 31.58
N HIS A 405 23.34 -23.37 31.97
CA HIS A 405 23.77 -24.55 32.68
C HIS A 405 23.05 -24.59 34.01
N SER A 406 22.01 -25.41 34.12
CA SER A 406 21.43 -25.76 35.43
C SER A 406 22.46 -26.65 36.15
N PRO A 407 22.85 -26.32 37.39
CA PRO A 407 23.68 -27.22 38.16
C PRO A 407 22.90 -28.48 38.50
N LEU A 408 23.49 -29.61 38.15
CA LEU A 408 23.01 -30.94 38.46
C LEU A 408 22.80 -31.07 39.97
N HIS A 409 21.53 -31.17 40.38
CA HIS A 409 21.17 -31.52 41.75
C HIS A 409 21.51 -33.00 41.99
N ARG A 410 22.57 -33.31 42.76
CA ARG A 410 22.84 -34.65 43.26
C ARG A 410 21.72 -35.05 44.25
N PRO A 411 21.09 -36.24 44.09
CA PRO A 411 20.17 -36.74 45.10
C PRO A 411 20.97 -37.18 46.37
N ARG A 412 20.56 -36.65 47.51
CA ARG A 412 21.01 -37.14 48.82
C ARG A 412 20.32 -38.48 49.05
N ALA A 413 21.15 -39.52 49.27
CA ALA A 413 20.70 -40.82 49.76
C ALA A 413 20.19 -40.66 51.22
N HIS A 414 18.92 -40.95 51.41
CA HIS A 414 18.36 -41.19 52.75
C HIS A 414 18.50 -42.68 53.09
N ALA A 415 19.33 -42.90 54.09
CA ALA A 415 19.46 -44.18 54.76
C ALA A 415 18.15 -44.53 55.51
N ALA A 416 17.63 -45.74 55.24
CA ALA A 416 16.55 -46.33 55.99
C ALA A 416 17.06 -46.76 57.38
N VAL A 417 16.32 -46.33 58.42
CA VAL A 417 16.43 -46.95 59.75
C VAL A 417 15.12 -47.68 59.99
N LEU A 418 15.25 -49.01 60.11
CA LEU A 418 14.28 -49.94 60.64
C LEU A 418 14.23 -49.87 62.16
N ALA A 419 13.08 -49.72 62.76
CA ALA A 419 12.67 -50.27 64.08
C ALA A 419 11.16 -50.05 64.18
N GLY A 420 10.25 -51.02 64.18
CA GLY A 420 10.07 -51.99 65.22
C GLY A 420 8.93 -51.55 66.14
N ARG A 421 7.74 -51.91 65.84
CA ARG A 421 6.61 -52.54 66.54
C ARG A 421 5.30 -52.35 65.84
#